data_2081cbdf5ff7ea85d77658fe4d5d4b94
#
_entry.id   2081cbdf5ff7ea85d77658fe4d5d4b94
#
_cell.length_a   1.000
_cell.length_b   1.000
_cell.length_c   1.000
_cell.angle_alpha   90.00
_cell.angle_beta   90.00
_cell.angle_gamma   90.00
#
_symmetry.space_group_name_H-M   'P 1'
#
loop_
_entity.id
_entity.type
_entity.pdbx_description
1 polymer ?
#
loop_
_entity_poly.entity_id
_entity_poly.type
_entity_poly.pdbx_seq_one_letter_code
_entity_poly.pdbx_strand_id
1 'polypeptide(L)'
;MLLVGGVAAYLLWKPLDPMADPRAAHALALVQTHAARSAPSIRQAIDAVMRANRRPDRSPSIGDWSVRRDDQAEERESYLVRVVVRLPGDQTHRWIEWEYLWRVRLPTREVMPLSRPAAEIMP
;
A
#
# COMPACT_ATOMS: atom_id res chain seq x y z
N MET A 1 -13.88 -21.06 0.38
CA MET A 1 -14.52 -19.90 -0.25
C MET A 1 -13.67 -18.64 -0.18
N LEU A 2 -13.18 -18.27 0.99
CA LEU A 2 -12.29 -17.12 1.14
C LEU A 2 -10.98 -17.26 0.34
N LEU A 3 -10.46 -18.48 0.23
CA LEU A 3 -9.26 -18.75 -0.57
C LEU A 3 -9.49 -18.50 -2.06
N VAL A 4 -10.66 -18.86 -2.57
CA VAL A 4 -11.00 -18.65 -3.98
C VAL A 4 -11.13 -17.15 -4.27
N GLY A 5 -11.78 -16.41 -3.38
CA GLY A 5 -11.89 -14.96 -3.50
C GLY A 5 -10.55 -14.26 -3.44
N GLY A 6 -9.65 -14.67 -2.54
CA GLY A 6 -8.31 -14.11 -2.43
C GLY A 6 -7.47 -14.38 -3.67
N VAL A 7 -7.52 -15.59 -4.20
CA VAL A 7 -6.79 -15.95 -5.44
C VAL A 7 -7.35 -15.16 -6.62
N ALA A 8 -8.68 -15.04 -6.74
CA ALA A 8 -9.28 -14.28 -7.82
C ALA A 8 -8.89 -12.79 -7.75
N ALA A 9 -8.89 -12.21 -6.55
CA ALA A 9 -8.47 -10.82 -6.36
C ALA A 9 -7.01 -10.63 -6.73
N TYR A 10 -6.14 -11.56 -6.38
CA TYR A 10 -4.73 -11.52 -6.73
C TYR A 10 -4.53 -11.61 -8.25
N LEU A 11 -5.26 -12.52 -8.92
CA LEU A 11 -5.16 -12.69 -10.37
C LEU A 11 -5.70 -11.48 -11.13
N LEU A 12 -6.68 -10.77 -10.57
CA LEU A 12 -7.23 -9.55 -11.17
C LEU A 12 -6.31 -8.34 -10.96
N TRP A 13 -5.41 -8.39 -9.99
CA TRP A 13 -4.44 -7.32 -9.77
C TRP A 13 -3.31 -7.45 -10.77
N LYS A 14 -3.31 -6.57 -11.77
CA LYS A 14 -2.28 -6.53 -12.81
C LYS A 14 -1.42 -5.29 -12.58
N PRO A 15 -0.32 -5.42 -11.84
CA PRO A 15 0.53 -4.26 -11.56
C PRO A 15 1.23 -3.79 -12.83
N LEU A 16 1.39 -2.48 -12.94
CA LEU A 16 2.25 -1.87 -13.93
C LEU A 16 3.69 -1.91 -13.44
N ASP A 17 4.63 -2.04 -14.37
CA ASP A 17 6.04 -1.92 -14.05
C ASP A 17 6.41 -0.44 -13.96
N PRO A 18 6.74 0.09 -12.76
CA PRO A 18 7.12 1.50 -12.63
C PRO A 18 8.36 1.87 -13.43
N MET A 19 9.22 0.89 -13.76
CA MET A 19 10.39 1.15 -14.59
C MET A 19 10.03 1.35 -16.05
N ALA A 20 8.91 0.76 -16.50
CA ALA A 20 8.47 0.85 -17.89
C ALA A 20 7.41 1.93 -18.10
N ASP A 21 6.72 2.37 -17.05
CA ASP A 21 5.63 3.35 -17.12
C ASP A 21 5.94 4.56 -16.23
N PRO A 22 6.32 5.71 -16.82
CA PRO A 22 6.63 6.91 -16.02
C PRO A 22 5.47 7.42 -15.18
N ARG A 23 4.23 7.23 -15.63
CA ARG A 23 3.05 7.65 -14.86
C ARG A 23 2.85 6.77 -13.62
N ALA A 24 3.05 5.48 -13.77
CA ALA A 24 3.01 4.55 -12.64
C ALA A 24 4.10 4.89 -11.63
N ALA A 25 5.30 5.18 -12.09
CA ALA A 25 6.40 5.60 -11.22
C ALA A 25 6.07 6.91 -10.49
N HIS A 26 5.44 7.86 -11.17
CA HIS A 26 5.03 9.13 -10.57
C HIS A 26 3.96 8.91 -9.49
N ALA A 27 2.96 8.08 -9.77
CA ALA A 27 1.93 7.75 -8.79
C ALA A 27 2.52 7.10 -7.54
N LEU A 28 3.43 6.16 -7.73
CA LEU A 28 4.13 5.51 -6.62
C LEU A 28 4.92 6.52 -5.79
N ALA A 29 5.68 7.39 -6.44
CA ALA A 29 6.47 8.41 -5.75
C ALA A 29 5.59 9.37 -4.97
N LEU A 30 4.44 9.78 -5.50
CA LEU A 30 3.51 10.66 -4.81
C LEU A 30 3.01 10.04 -3.50
N VAL A 31 2.71 8.74 -3.50
CA VAL A 31 2.29 8.04 -2.27
C VAL A 31 3.45 7.93 -1.29
N GLN A 32 4.60 7.43 -1.75
CA GLN A 32 5.74 7.17 -0.86
C GLN A 32 6.26 8.43 -0.19
N THR A 33 6.21 9.56 -0.88
CA THR A 33 6.72 10.84 -0.39
C THR A 33 5.66 11.74 0.24
N HIS A 34 4.38 11.36 0.16
CA HIS A 34 3.30 12.12 0.77
C HIS A 34 3.51 12.22 2.29
N ALA A 35 3.21 13.39 2.85
CA ALA A 35 3.30 13.58 4.30
C ALA A 35 2.40 12.62 5.05
N ALA A 36 2.90 12.08 6.15
CA ALA A 36 2.15 11.21 7.05
C ALA A 36 1.82 11.92 8.35
N ARG A 37 0.93 11.33 9.13
CA ARG A 37 0.48 11.93 10.39
C ARG A 37 1.62 12.08 11.40
N SER A 38 2.45 11.04 11.53
CA SER A 38 3.49 10.98 12.57
C SER A 38 4.89 10.77 11.99
N ALA A 39 5.06 11.01 10.69
CA ALA A 39 6.34 10.86 10.00
C ALA A 39 6.40 11.81 8.82
N PRO A 40 7.60 12.14 8.32
CA PRO A 40 7.74 13.03 7.16
C PRO A 40 7.12 12.48 5.88
N SER A 41 7.03 11.15 5.74
CA SER A 41 6.45 10.52 4.57
C SER A 41 5.70 9.25 4.93
N ILE A 42 4.80 8.83 4.02
CA ILE A 42 4.06 7.56 4.18
C ILE A 42 5.04 6.38 4.25
N ARG A 43 6.08 6.39 3.42
CA ARG A 43 7.09 5.33 3.44
C ARG A 43 7.75 5.22 4.82
N GLN A 44 8.13 6.33 5.41
CA GLN A 44 8.72 6.35 6.75
C GLN A 44 7.73 5.97 7.84
N ALA A 45 6.46 6.32 7.67
CA ALA A 45 5.40 5.91 8.59
C ALA A 45 5.23 4.39 8.61
N ILE A 46 5.27 3.75 7.45
CA ILE A 46 5.20 2.28 7.36
C ILE A 46 6.42 1.64 8.00
N ASP A 47 7.62 2.18 7.77
CA ASP A 47 8.84 1.70 8.42
C ASP A 47 8.73 1.79 9.95
N ALA A 48 8.13 2.86 10.44
CA ALA A 48 7.89 3.02 11.89
C ALA A 48 6.92 1.99 12.43
N VAL A 49 5.85 1.67 11.69
CA VAL A 49 4.90 0.61 12.07
C VAL A 49 5.63 -0.73 12.18
N MET A 50 6.49 -1.03 11.22
CA MET A 50 7.26 -2.27 11.22
C MET A 50 8.19 -2.34 12.43
N ARG A 51 8.90 -1.25 12.73
CA ARG A 51 9.80 -1.21 13.89
C ARG A 51 9.03 -1.37 15.20
N ALA A 52 7.87 -0.75 15.32
CA ALA A 52 7.05 -0.83 16.52
C ALA A 52 6.49 -2.24 16.78
N ASN A 53 6.38 -3.05 15.73
CA ASN A 53 5.82 -4.39 15.81
C ASN A 53 6.87 -5.50 15.73
N ARG A 54 8.15 -5.15 15.86
CA ARG A 54 9.22 -6.15 15.87
C ARG A 54 9.19 -6.93 17.20
N ARG A 55 9.29 -8.26 17.08
CA ARG A 55 9.38 -9.17 18.21
C ARG A 55 10.76 -9.85 18.22
N PRO A 56 11.26 -10.33 19.40
CA PRO A 56 12.57 -10.98 19.45
C PRO A 56 12.70 -12.21 18.54
N ASP A 57 11.60 -12.94 18.36
CA ASP A 57 11.56 -14.20 17.61
C ASP A 57 10.93 -14.03 16.21
N ARG A 58 10.32 -12.89 15.91
CA ARG A 58 9.62 -12.66 14.64
C ARG A 58 9.77 -11.21 14.21
N SER A 59 10.12 -11.04 12.97
CA SER A 59 10.25 -9.70 12.38
C SER A 59 9.13 -9.43 11.37
N PRO A 60 8.60 -8.20 11.34
CA PRO A 60 7.68 -7.80 10.29
C PRO A 60 8.34 -7.89 8.91
N SER A 61 7.52 -8.09 7.90
CA SER A 61 7.96 -8.06 6.52
C SER A 61 7.05 -7.19 5.68
N ILE A 62 7.60 -6.63 4.62
CA ILE A 62 6.86 -5.81 3.67
C ILE A 62 6.93 -6.44 2.29
N GLY A 63 5.80 -6.51 1.61
CA GLY A 63 5.74 -6.97 0.23
C GLY A 63 6.19 -5.88 -0.74
N ASP A 64 6.11 -6.19 -2.02
CA ASP A 64 6.46 -5.23 -3.05
C ASP A 64 5.38 -4.16 -3.18
N TRP A 65 5.81 -2.93 -3.35
CA TRP A 65 4.91 -1.86 -3.76
C TRP A 65 4.44 -2.12 -5.18
N SER A 66 3.15 -2.00 -5.40
CA SER A 66 2.57 -2.23 -6.73
C SER A 66 1.66 -1.08 -7.12
N VAL A 67 1.60 -0.83 -8.41
CA VAL A 67 0.77 0.22 -9.00
C VAL A 67 -0.03 -0.38 -10.14
N ARG A 68 -1.30 -0.03 -10.22
CA ARG A 68 -2.11 -0.36 -11.38
C ARG A 68 -3.01 0.82 -11.75
N ARG A 69 -3.48 0.82 -12.98
CA ARG A 69 -4.45 1.82 -13.41
C ARG A 69 -5.78 1.57 -12.72
N ASP A 70 -6.46 2.63 -12.31
CA ASP A 70 -7.80 2.54 -11.71
C ASP A 70 -8.83 2.52 -12.83
N ASP A 71 -9.24 1.32 -13.24
CA ASP A 71 -10.18 1.13 -14.34
C ASP A 71 -11.60 1.57 -14.01
N GLN A 72 -11.91 1.74 -12.73
CA GLN A 72 -13.24 2.18 -12.28
C GLN A 72 -13.36 3.69 -12.19
N ALA A 73 -12.24 4.41 -12.25
CA ALA A 73 -12.27 5.86 -12.23
C ALA A 73 -12.61 6.41 -13.62
N GLU A 74 -13.41 7.48 -13.66
CA GLU A 74 -13.71 8.18 -14.90
C GLU A 74 -12.46 8.87 -15.46
N GLU A 75 -11.53 9.25 -14.60
CA GLU A 75 -10.31 9.93 -14.99
C GLU A 75 -9.27 8.93 -15.49
N ARG A 76 -8.70 9.21 -16.65
CA ARG A 76 -7.70 8.33 -17.29
C ARG A 76 -6.37 8.27 -16.56
N GLU A 77 -6.07 9.27 -15.71
CA GLU A 77 -4.80 9.37 -15.01
C GLU A 77 -4.97 9.09 -13.50
N SER A 78 -5.87 8.16 -13.18
CA SER A 78 -6.05 7.67 -11.83
C SER A 78 -5.40 6.30 -11.67
N TYR A 79 -4.66 6.13 -10.58
CA TYR A 79 -3.88 4.92 -10.30
C TYR A 79 -4.17 4.42 -8.90
N LEU A 80 -4.02 3.12 -8.72
CA LEU A 80 -4.09 2.49 -7.40
C LEU A 80 -2.68 2.05 -7.00
N VAL A 81 -2.27 2.41 -5.79
CA VAL A 81 -0.97 2.05 -5.22
C VAL A 81 -1.24 1.18 -4.01
N ARG A 82 -0.54 0.06 -3.92
CA ARG A 82 -0.76 -0.94 -2.88
C ARG A 82 0.55 -1.46 -2.33
N VAL A 83 0.57 -1.68 -1.02
CA VAL A 83 1.62 -2.46 -0.35
C VAL A 83 0.98 -3.23 0.81
N VAL A 84 1.45 -4.45 1.04
CA VAL A 84 0.98 -5.28 2.15
C VAL A 84 2.12 -5.45 3.14
N VAL A 85 1.83 -5.20 4.42
CA VAL A 85 2.77 -5.39 5.51
C VAL A 85 2.29 -6.55 6.37
N ARG A 86 3.20 -7.45 6.68
CA ARG A 86 2.93 -8.61 7.50
C ARG A 86 3.56 -8.43 8.87
N LEU A 87 2.73 -8.44 9.90
CA LEU A 87 3.13 -8.14 11.27
C LEU A 87 2.93 -9.35 12.18
N PRO A 88 3.80 -9.57 13.18
CA PRO A 88 3.54 -10.57 14.21
C PRO A 88 2.29 -10.19 15.01
N GLY A 89 1.37 -11.14 15.18
CA GLY A 89 0.22 -10.94 16.03
C GLY A 89 0.58 -11.07 17.52
N ASP A 90 -0.34 -10.60 18.37
CA ASP A 90 -0.15 -10.64 19.83
C ASP A 90 -0.18 -12.05 20.38
N GLN A 91 -0.87 -12.97 19.70
CA GLN A 91 -0.93 -14.36 20.10
C GLN A 91 0.11 -15.18 19.35
N THR A 92 0.62 -16.21 20.02
CA THR A 92 1.68 -17.08 19.51
C THR A 92 1.37 -17.58 18.08
N HIS A 93 2.32 -17.37 17.17
CA HIS A 93 2.37 -17.91 15.81
C HIS A 93 1.35 -17.34 14.83
N ARG A 94 0.60 -16.32 15.18
CA ARG A 94 -0.28 -15.65 14.23
C ARG A 94 0.43 -14.49 13.56
N TRP A 95 0.11 -14.31 12.27
CA TRP A 95 0.55 -13.18 11.48
C TRP A 95 -0.67 -12.35 11.09
N ILE A 96 -0.51 -11.03 11.10
CA ILE A 96 -1.53 -10.07 10.68
C ILE A 96 -1.04 -9.40 9.42
N GLU A 97 -1.89 -9.35 8.40
CA GLU A 97 -1.57 -8.64 7.16
C GLU A 97 -2.38 -7.35 7.12
N TRP A 98 -1.67 -6.23 6.96
CA TRP A 98 -2.28 -4.93 6.75
C TRP A 98 -2.06 -4.51 5.31
N GLU A 99 -3.17 -4.28 4.57
CA GLU A 99 -3.14 -3.77 3.21
C GLU A 99 -3.23 -2.25 3.26
N TYR A 100 -2.23 -1.60 2.70
CA TYR A 100 -2.22 -0.16 2.47
C TYR A 100 -2.56 0.08 1.02
N LEU A 101 -3.66 0.77 0.76
CA LEU A 101 -4.15 1.01 -0.59
C LEU A 101 -4.53 2.48 -0.73
N TRP A 102 -4.06 3.10 -1.80
CA TRP A 102 -4.35 4.50 -2.10
C TRP A 102 -4.79 4.66 -3.55
N ARG A 103 -5.65 5.63 -3.78
CA ARG A 103 -5.95 6.14 -5.12
C ARG A 103 -5.15 7.41 -5.34
N VAL A 104 -4.51 7.52 -6.50
CA VAL A 104 -3.73 8.70 -6.87
C VAL A 104 -4.30 9.28 -8.15
N ARG A 105 -4.61 10.56 -8.11
CA ARG A 105 -5.01 11.32 -9.29
C ARG A 105 -3.84 12.19 -9.71
N LEU A 106 -3.22 11.87 -10.84
CA LEU A 106 -2.01 12.57 -11.27
C LEU A 106 -2.23 14.05 -11.59
N PRO A 107 -3.32 14.46 -12.28
CA PRO A 107 -3.51 15.87 -12.61
C PRO A 107 -3.56 16.79 -11.39
N THR A 108 -4.18 16.33 -10.31
CA THR A 108 -4.34 17.10 -9.07
C THR A 108 -3.31 16.74 -8.01
N ARG A 109 -2.52 15.69 -8.24
CA ARG A 109 -1.58 15.11 -7.27
C ARG A 109 -2.27 14.72 -5.96
N GLU A 110 -3.54 14.36 -6.05
CA GLU A 110 -4.32 13.95 -4.89
C GLU A 110 -4.04 12.50 -4.54
N VAL A 111 -3.78 12.24 -3.26
CA VAL A 111 -3.58 10.90 -2.71
C VAL A 111 -4.70 10.63 -1.72
N MET A 112 -5.52 9.62 -2.01
CA MET A 112 -6.67 9.28 -1.19
C MET A 112 -6.52 7.87 -0.63
N PRO A 113 -6.63 7.69 0.70
CA PRO A 113 -6.57 6.35 1.29
C PRO A 113 -7.85 5.57 0.96
N LEU A 114 -7.69 4.31 0.54
CA LEU A 114 -8.80 3.41 0.26
C LEU A 114 -8.89 2.26 1.25
N SER A 115 -7.88 2.06 2.09
CA SER A 115 -7.91 1.07 3.15
C SER A 115 -7.81 1.76 4.51
N ARG A 116 -8.27 1.06 5.54
CA ARG A 116 -8.20 1.59 6.90
C ARG A 116 -6.77 1.84 7.37
N PRO A 117 -5.82 0.91 7.18
CA PRO A 117 -4.43 1.17 7.55
C PRO A 117 -3.85 2.39 6.84
N ALA A 118 -4.15 2.58 5.55
CA ALA A 118 -3.68 3.74 4.79
C ALA A 118 -4.25 5.04 5.38
N ALA A 119 -5.52 5.05 5.74
CA ALA A 119 -6.16 6.22 6.33
C ALA A 119 -5.56 6.57 7.70
N GLU A 120 -5.18 5.57 8.49
CA GLU A 120 -4.65 5.78 9.84
C GLU A 120 -3.29 6.47 9.86
N ILE A 121 -2.48 6.29 8.83
CA ILE A 121 -1.15 6.91 8.77
C ILE A 121 -1.13 8.24 8.03
N MET A 122 -2.22 8.64 7.41
CA MET A 122 -2.33 9.94 6.74
C MET A 122 -2.77 11.03 7.71
N PRO A 123 -2.39 12.30 7.46
CA PRO A 123 -2.80 13.43 8.31
C PRO A 123 -4.29 13.63 8.38
#